data_6bfbbb3db6d28cb5b3ca2686b5ee208e
#
_entry.id   6bfbbb3db6d28cb5b3ca2686b5ee208e
#
_cell.length_a   1.000
_cell.length_b   1.000
_cell.length_c   1.000
_cell.angle_alpha   90.00
_cell.angle_beta   90.00
_cell.angle_gamma   90.00
#
_symmetry.space_group_name_H-M   'P 1'
#
loop_
_entity.id
_entity.type
_entity.pdbx_description
1 polymer ?
#
loop_
_entity_poly.entity_id
_entity_poly.type
_entity_poly.pdbx_seq_one_letter_code
_entity_poly.pdbx_strand_id
1 'polypeptide(L)'
;VGANDAFGASTLAVGSPGGTSASGDEAFVSLARNRGQGPGTDFGPWGGSIAFNPGFNWYADPDPATVESFSGWDLFSVAINEFGHLLGFVTSKSWANQVFDETFTGAQAQSVYGTPVPLADGYHWADGLRSEVAGRLQDAALDPTLAAGTRKYFTELDWAGLADIGWEVVPGATLSASMTFASVSLSGAPTESTTPTPLPASLALLGTALALVAGLR
;
A
#
# COMPACT_ATOMS: atom_id res chain seq x y z
N VAL A 1 11.04 5.81 -4.86
CA VAL A 1 10.15 5.66 -6.03
C VAL A 1 10.93 5.98 -7.28
N GLY A 2 10.79 5.18 -8.30
CA GLY A 2 11.48 5.36 -9.57
C GLY A 2 10.77 4.67 -10.74
N ALA A 3 11.30 4.85 -11.94
CA ALA A 3 10.93 4.10 -13.13
C ALA A 3 12.00 3.05 -13.41
N ASN A 4 11.60 1.95 -14.01
CA ASN A 4 12.52 0.88 -14.41
C ASN A 4 12.09 0.32 -15.77
N ASP A 5 12.97 0.34 -16.72
CA ASP A 5 12.73 -0.13 -18.10
C ASP A 5 12.90 -1.66 -18.26
N ALA A 6 13.31 -2.35 -17.18
CA ALA A 6 13.54 -3.79 -17.20
C ALA A 6 12.27 -4.62 -16.92
N PHE A 7 11.11 -4.00 -16.81
CA PHE A 7 9.85 -4.71 -16.57
C PHE A 7 9.39 -5.50 -17.80
N GLY A 8 8.70 -6.60 -17.53
CA GLY A 8 7.94 -7.30 -18.56
C GLY A 8 6.79 -6.46 -19.10
N ALA A 9 6.31 -6.78 -20.31
CA ALA A 9 5.30 -5.99 -21.02
C ALA A 9 3.95 -5.87 -20.30
N SER A 10 3.66 -6.73 -19.32
CA SER A 10 2.41 -6.75 -18.56
C SER A 10 2.54 -6.27 -17.11
N THR A 11 3.75 -5.98 -16.63
CA THR A 11 3.99 -5.57 -15.25
C THR A 11 3.88 -4.06 -15.12
N LEU A 12 2.91 -3.58 -14.37
CA LEU A 12 2.65 -2.15 -14.14
C LEU A 12 3.70 -1.55 -13.19
N ALA A 13 3.96 -2.20 -12.07
CA ALA A 13 4.92 -1.77 -11.06
C ALA A 13 5.44 -2.96 -10.27
N VAL A 14 6.42 -2.72 -9.43
CA VAL A 14 6.91 -3.67 -8.42
C VAL A 14 7.23 -2.92 -7.14
N GLY A 15 6.63 -3.36 -6.04
CA GLY A 15 6.98 -2.97 -4.68
C GLY A 15 7.85 -4.02 -4.00
N SER A 16 8.87 -3.60 -3.31
CA SER A 16 9.73 -4.51 -2.55
C SER A 16 10.09 -3.91 -1.19
N PRO A 17 9.98 -4.68 -0.11
CA PRO A 17 10.46 -4.23 1.19
C PRO A 17 11.97 -4.03 1.15
N GLY A 18 12.44 -3.05 1.90
CA GLY A 18 13.86 -2.82 2.12
C GLY A 18 14.48 -3.86 3.03
N GLY A 19 15.77 -4.13 2.84
CA GLY A 19 16.54 -4.90 3.82
C GLY A 19 16.70 -4.11 5.12
N THR A 20 16.83 -4.83 6.24
CA THR A 20 17.11 -4.23 7.54
C THR A 20 18.58 -4.37 7.88
N SER A 21 19.25 -3.23 8.07
CA SER A 21 20.53 -3.16 8.78
C SER A 21 20.35 -2.21 9.94
N ALA A 22 20.52 -2.71 11.16
CA ALA A 22 20.38 -1.90 12.37
C ALA A 22 21.65 -1.97 13.20
N SER A 23 22.13 -0.81 13.66
CA SER A 23 23.21 -0.66 14.63
C SER A 23 22.74 0.22 15.77
N GLY A 24 23.11 -0.10 17.01
CA GLY A 24 22.70 0.61 18.21
C GLY A 24 22.81 -0.27 19.43
N ASP A 25 22.05 0.04 20.48
CA ASP A 25 21.96 -0.84 21.64
C ASP A 25 21.22 -2.16 21.28
N GLU A 26 21.41 -3.17 22.14
CA GLU A 26 20.90 -4.50 21.90
C GLU A 26 19.35 -4.53 21.79
N ALA A 27 18.66 -3.73 22.58
CA ALA A 27 17.20 -3.66 22.56
C ALA A 27 16.69 -3.12 21.23
N PHE A 28 17.29 -2.04 20.73
CA PHE A 28 16.96 -1.47 19.41
C PHE A 28 17.26 -2.45 18.27
N VAL A 29 18.46 -3.05 18.30
CA VAL A 29 18.85 -4.00 17.23
C VAL A 29 17.96 -5.23 17.24
N SER A 30 17.57 -5.73 18.43
CA SER A 30 16.62 -6.85 18.56
C SER A 30 15.25 -6.49 18.02
N LEU A 31 14.70 -5.32 18.39
CA LEU A 31 13.43 -4.83 17.89
C LEU A 31 13.45 -4.69 16.35
N ALA A 32 14.50 -4.09 15.81
CA ALA A 32 14.66 -3.88 14.38
C ALA A 32 14.71 -5.21 13.59
N ARG A 33 15.42 -6.22 14.12
CA ARG A 33 15.58 -7.52 13.46
C ARG A 33 14.35 -8.41 13.56
N ASN A 34 13.61 -8.29 14.64
CA ASN A 34 12.46 -9.13 14.91
C ASN A 34 11.15 -8.55 14.39
N ARG A 35 11.20 -7.37 13.85
CA ARG A 35 10.03 -6.69 13.30
C ARG A 35 9.40 -7.52 12.18
N GLY A 36 8.10 -7.83 12.29
CA GLY A 36 7.39 -8.68 11.36
C GLY A 36 7.72 -10.17 11.43
N GLN A 37 8.41 -10.62 12.48
CA GLN A 37 8.76 -12.01 12.67
C GLN A 37 7.74 -12.78 13.52
N GLY A 38 6.94 -12.08 14.31
CA GLY A 38 5.92 -12.68 15.17
C GLY A 38 4.55 -12.75 14.53
N PRO A 39 3.61 -13.51 15.08
CA PRO A 39 2.20 -13.42 14.69
C PRO A 39 1.62 -12.13 15.26
N GLY A 40 1.07 -11.32 14.40
CA GLY A 40 0.03 -10.36 14.73
C GLY A 40 0.38 -9.03 15.39
N THR A 41 1.55 -8.79 15.96
CA THR A 41 1.79 -7.56 16.73
C THR A 41 3.08 -6.83 16.43
N ASP A 42 4.00 -7.49 15.77
CA ASP A 42 5.28 -6.89 15.40
C ASP A 42 5.38 -6.77 13.90
N PHE A 43 5.28 -5.57 13.47
CA PHE A 43 5.14 -5.28 12.08
C PHE A 43 6.48 -5.20 11.33
N GLY A 44 6.44 -5.65 10.16
CA GLY A 44 7.12 -5.67 8.93
C GLY A 44 8.28 -4.72 8.59
N PRO A 45 8.55 -4.53 7.30
CA PRO A 45 9.81 -3.94 6.82
C PRO A 45 9.98 -2.46 7.17
N TRP A 46 11.26 -2.04 7.22
CA TRP A 46 11.68 -0.68 7.54
C TRP A 46 11.67 0.26 6.32
N GLY A 47 10.71 0.12 5.45
CA GLY A 47 10.64 0.84 4.20
C GLY A 47 10.86 -0.08 3.01
N GLY A 48 11.04 0.48 1.85
CA GLY A 48 11.19 -0.28 0.63
C GLY A 48 11.33 0.62 -0.58
N SER A 49 11.16 0.02 -1.76
CA SER A 49 11.16 0.73 -3.03
C SER A 49 9.94 0.34 -3.85
N ILE A 50 9.41 1.31 -4.58
CA ILE A 50 8.41 1.09 -5.62
C ILE A 50 9.02 1.58 -6.94
N ALA A 51 8.94 0.76 -7.97
CA ALA A 51 9.31 1.14 -9.31
C ALA A 51 8.13 0.94 -10.24
N PHE A 52 7.86 1.94 -11.08
CA PHE A 52 6.80 1.93 -12.06
C PHE A 52 7.36 1.70 -13.46
N ASN A 53 6.63 0.94 -14.27
CA ASN A 53 6.98 0.72 -15.67
C ASN A 53 6.60 1.95 -16.50
N PRO A 54 7.56 2.68 -17.09
CA PRO A 54 7.28 3.90 -17.85
C PRO A 54 6.60 3.62 -19.18
N GLY A 55 6.53 2.36 -19.62
CA GLY A 55 5.92 1.96 -20.90
C GLY A 55 4.40 2.00 -20.93
N PHE A 56 3.74 2.29 -19.79
CA PHE A 56 2.28 2.37 -19.70
C PHE A 56 1.76 3.80 -19.82
N ASN A 57 0.54 3.92 -20.32
CA ASN A 57 -0.19 5.19 -20.33
C ASN A 57 -0.77 5.45 -18.93
N TRP A 58 -0.01 6.17 -18.09
CA TRP A 58 -0.37 6.47 -16.72
C TRP A 58 -1.36 7.64 -16.63
N TYR A 59 -2.38 7.46 -15.83
CA TYR A 59 -3.21 8.54 -15.32
C TYR A 59 -2.73 8.90 -13.90
N ALA A 60 -2.23 10.12 -13.76
CA ALA A 60 -1.76 10.66 -12.47
C ALA A 60 -2.71 11.78 -12.04
N ASP A 61 -3.59 11.46 -11.12
CA ASP A 61 -4.54 12.39 -10.56
C ASP A 61 -3.90 13.19 -9.42
N PRO A 62 -3.92 14.53 -9.47
CA PRO A 62 -3.44 15.35 -8.37
C PRO A 62 -4.34 15.33 -7.13
N ASP A 63 -5.61 14.92 -7.29
CA ASP A 63 -6.57 14.77 -6.20
C ASP A 63 -7.32 13.44 -6.30
N PRO A 64 -6.74 12.35 -5.81
CA PRO A 64 -7.35 11.01 -5.90
C PRO A 64 -8.66 10.86 -5.09
N ALA A 65 -9.07 11.86 -4.31
CA ALA A 65 -10.36 11.86 -3.64
C ALA A 65 -11.51 12.22 -4.59
N THR A 66 -11.25 12.82 -5.74
CA THR A 66 -12.24 13.07 -6.78
C THR A 66 -12.42 11.84 -7.67
N VAL A 67 -13.59 11.74 -8.28
CA VAL A 67 -13.93 10.61 -9.17
C VAL A 67 -14.31 11.20 -10.53
N GLU A 68 -13.33 11.32 -11.40
CA GLU A 68 -13.53 11.67 -12.79
C GLU A 68 -13.30 10.48 -13.71
N SER A 69 -13.87 10.56 -14.91
CA SER A 69 -13.60 9.58 -15.95
C SER A 69 -12.20 9.80 -16.54
N PHE A 70 -11.40 8.75 -16.59
CA PHE A 70 -10.06 8.79 -17.17
C PHE A 70 -9.82 7.57 -18.07
N SER A 71 -8.75 7.64 -18.84
CA SER A 71 -8.22 6.53 -19.62
C SER A 71 -6.79 6.23 -19.20
N GLY A 72 -6.33 5.01 -19.40
CA GLY A 72 -5.02 4.57 -18.97
C GLY A 72 -5.03 3.92 -17.59
N TRP A 73 -3.86 3.72 -17.03
CA TRP A 73 -3.65 3.02 -15.77
C TRP A 73 -3.56 4.02 -14.62
N ASP A 74 -4.39 3.82 -13.60
CA ASP A 74 -4.42 4.74 -12.46
C ASP A 74 -3.17 4.55 -11.60
N LEU A 75 -2.30 5.55 -11.59
CA LEU A 75 -1.05 5.53 -10.85
C LEU A 75 -1.29 5.40 -9.34
N PHE A 76 -2.36 6.01 -8.82
CA PHE A 76 -2.72 5.90 -7.41
C PHE A 76 -3.07 4.45 -7.03
N SER A 77 -3.92 3.79 -7.80
CA SER A 77 -4.33 2.40 -7.53
C SER A 77 -3.15 1.44 -7.54
N VAL A 78 -2.24 1.59 -8.50
CA VAL A 78 -1.02 0.78 -8.55
C VAL A 78 -0.11 1.12 -7.37
N ALA A 79 0.05 2.39 -7.04
CA ALA A 79 0.88 2.81 -5.92
C ALA A 79 0.41 2.22 -4.59
N ILE A 80 -0.89 2.20 -4.29
CA ILE A 80 -1.39 1.61 -3.05
C ILE A 80 -1.25 0.09 -3.00
N ASN A 81 -1.39 -0.61 -4.13
CA ASN A 81 -1.09 -2.03 -4.22
C ASN A 81 0.37 -2.31 -3.82
N GLU A 82 1.32 -1.62 -4.45
CA GLU A 82 2.73 -1.75 -4.13
C GLU A 82 3.08 -1.34 -2.69
N PHE A 83 2.36 -0.34 -2.15
CA PHE A 83 2.46 0.02 -0.74
C PHE A 83 2.03 -1.12 0.19
N GLY A 84 0.97 -1.85 -0.14
CA GLY A 84 0.57 -3.04 0.59
C GLY A 84 1.73 -4.01 0.74
N HIS A 85 2.47 -4.27 -0.33
CA HIS A 85 3.66 -5.12 -0.29
C HIS A 85 4.79 -4.53 0.57
N LEU A 86 5.01 -3.21 0.52
CA LEU A 86 5.96 -2.54 1.41
C LEU A 86 5.53 -2.61 2.88
N LEU A 87 4.24 -2.60 3.13
CA LEU A 87 3.68 -2.73 4.48
C LEU A 87 3.71 -4.17 5.01
N GLY A 88 4.20 -5.10 4.25
CA GLY A 88 4.37 -6.49 4.68
C GLY A 88 3.29 -7.45 4.18
N PHE A 89 2.31 -6.95 3.44
CA PHE A 89 1.37 -7.83 2.76
C PHE A 89 2.16 -8.74 1.83
N VAL A 90 2.06 -10.05 2.03
CA VAL A 90 2.82 -11.10 1.35
C VAL A 90 4.32 -11.16 1.72
N THR A 91 4.92 -10.05 2.01
CA THR A 91 6.38 -9.93 2.15
C THR A 91 6.88 -10.13 3.58
N SER A 92 5.97 -10.07 4.56
CA SER A 92 6.31 -10.29 5.98
C SER A 92 6.19 -11.76 6.39
N LYS A 93 6.95 -12.12 7.41
CA LYS A 93 6.79 -13.43 8.02
C LYS A 93 5.45 -13.57 8.74
N SER A 94 4.91 -12.47 9.28
CA SER A 94 3.58 -12.44 9.88
C SER A 94 2.50 -12.82 8.87
N TRP A 95 2.62 -12.40 7.61
CA TRP A 95 1.77 -12.87 6.53
C TRP A 95 1.96 -14.37 6.27
N ALA A 96 3.20 -14.80 6.01
CA ALA A 96 3.52 -16.18 5.65
C ALA A 96 3.05 -17.19 6.69
N ASN A 97 3.08 -16.83 7.97
CA ASN A 97 2.61 -17.67 9.08
C ASN A 97 1.09 -17.90 9.07
N GLN A 98 0.33 -17.10 8.32
CA GLN A 98 -1.13 -17.15 8.22
C GLN A 98 -1.61 -17.66 6.86
N VAL A 99 -0.70 -18.05 5.98
CA VAL A 99 -1.04 -18.66 4.69
C VAL A 99 -1.06 -20.17 4.82
N PHE A 100 -2.17 -20.79 4.46
CA PHE A 100 -2.32 -22.22 4.45
C PHE A 100 -3.20 -22.64 3.24
N ASP A 101 -2.72 -23.61 2.47
CA ASP A 101 -3.43 -24.19 1.33
C ASP A 101 -4.04 -23.11 0.39
N GLU A 102 -3.18 -22.23 -0.09
CA GLU A 102 -3.56 -21.11 -0.99
C GLU A 102 -4.63 -20.17 -0.41
N THR A 103 -4.80 -20.15 0.90
CA THR A 103 -5.69 -19.24 1.59
C THR A 103 -4.98 -18.46 2.69
N PHE A 104 -5.44 -17.24 2.96
CA PHE A 104 -5.03 -16.45 4.11
C PHE A 104 -6.01 -16.66 5.26
N THR A 105 -5.47 -17.00 6.43
CA THR A 105 -6.24 -17.41 7.61
C THR A 105 -6.24 -16.38 8.73
N GLY A 106 -5.86 -15.14 8.45
CA GLY A 106 -5.89 -14.04 9.41
C GLY A 106 -7.31 -13.79 9.93
N ALA A 107 -7.43 -13.60 11.23
CA ALA A 107 -8.74 -13.56 11.90
C ALA A 107 -9.58 -12.36 11.48
N GLN A 108 -8.96 -11.19 11.27
CA GLN A 108 -9.66 -9.99 10.82
C GLN A 108 -10.14 -10.14 9.37
N ALA A 109 -9.26 -10.61 8.50
CA ALA A 109 -9.61 -10.87 7.10
C ALA A 109 -10.72 -11.91 6.97
N GLN A 110 -10.67 -13.00 7.75
CA GLN A 110 -11.75 -13.97 7.77
C GLN A 110 -13.06 -13.38 8.30
N SER A 111 -13.01 -12.48 9.28
CA SER A 111 -14.20 -11.81 9.79
C SER A 111 -14.89 -10.94 8.74
N VAL A 112 -14.12 -10.31 7.85
CA VAL A 112 -14.65 -9.49 6.74
C VAL A 112 -15.14 -10.37 5.59
N TYR A 113 -14.39 -11.41 5.23
CA TYR A 113 -14.69 -12.25 4.08
C TYR A 113 -15.69 -13.38 4.40
N GLY A 114 -15.73 -13.85 5.63
CA GLY A 114 -16.61 -14.93 6.11
C GLY A 114 -15.98 -16.32 6.15
N THR A 115 -14.85 -16.53 5.47
CA THR A 115 -14.09 -17.80 5.39
C THR A 115 -12.59 -17.47 5.26
N PRO A 116 -11.66 -18.45 5.31
CA PRO A 116 -10.30 -18.22 4.85
C PRO A 116 -10.30 -17.58 3.46
N VAL A 117 -9.49 -16.52 3.30
CA VAL A 117 -9.52 -15.68 2.09
C VAL A 117 -8.68 -16.34 0.99
N PRO A 118 -9.24 -16.64 -0.18
CA PRO A 118 -8.48 -17.25 -1.25
C PRO A 118 -7.40 -16.30 -1.79
N LEU A 119 -6.25 -16.86 -2.14
CA LEU A 119 -5.12 -16.15 -2.71
C LEU A 119 -4.91 -16.50 -4.16
N ALA A 120 -4.51 -15.54 -4.96
CA ALA A 120 -3.91 -15.75 -6.27
C ALA A 120 -2.39 -15.84 -6.09
N ASP A 121 -1.76 -16.84 -6.71
CA ASP A 121 -0.30 -16.97 -6.75
C ASP A 121 0.43 -16.98 -5.37
N GLY A 122 -0.29 -16.99 -4.27
CA GLY A 122 0.26 -16.87 -2.92
C GLY A 122 0.67 -15.46 -2.51
N TYR A 123 0.51 -14.47 -3.41
CA TYR A 123 1.01 -13.09 -3.25
C TYR A 123 -0.07 -12.01 -3.25
N HIS A 124 -1.27 -12.31 -3.67
CA HIS A 124 -2.38 -11.38 -3.76
C HIS A 124 -3.66 -12.04 -3.27
N TRP A 125 -4.67 -11.25 -2.96
CA TRP A 125 -6.02 -11.79 -2.91
C TRP A 125 -6.39 -12.43 -4.25
N ALA A 126 -7.30 -13.39 -4.24
CA ALA A 126 -7.79 -13.98 -5.48
C ALA A 126 -8.32 -12.89 -6.43
N ASP A 127 -8.04 -13.04 -7.72
CA ASP A 127 -8.42 -12.09 -8.75
C ASP A 127 -9.94 -11.83 -8.75
N GLY A 128 -10.32 -10.55 -8.80
CA GLY A 128 -11.70 -10.10 -8.76
C GLY A 128 -12.40 -10.27 -7.41
N LEU A 129 -11.66 -10.55 -6.33
CA LEU A 129 -12.22 -10.61 -4.99
C LEU A 129 -12.65 -9.22 -4.54
N ARG A 130 -13.88 -9.10 -4.05
CA ARG A 130 -14.50 -7.82 -3.76
C ARG A 130 -14.77 -7.63 -2.28
N SER A 131 -14.57 -6.41 -1.82
CA SER A 131 -14.91 -5.95 -0.48
C SER A 131 -15.35 -4.49 -0.50
N GLU A 132 -15.78 -3.95 0.63
CA GLU A 132 -16.36 -2.61 0.68
C GLU A 132 -15.33 -1.50 0.82
N VAL A 133 -15.66 -0.36 0.20
CA VAL A 133 -15.04 0.94 0.43
C VAL A 133 -16.18 1.94 0.61
N ALA A 134 -16.34 2.49 1.82
CA ALA A 134 -17.39 3.44 2.14
C ALA A 134 -18.81 2.96 1.72
N GLY A 135 -19.13 1.69 1.97
CA GLY A 135 -20.42 1.07 1.66
C GLY A 135 -20.62 0.72 0.19
N ARG A 136 -19.56 0.72 -0.62
CA ARG A 136 -19.61 0.29 -2.02
C ARG A 136 -18.65 -0.85 -2.26
N LEU A 137 -19.11 -1.88 -2.95
CA LEU A 137 -18.28 -3.00 -3.36
C LEU A 137 -17.31 -2.58 -4.46
N GLN A 138 -16.05 -2.91 -4.26
CA GLN A 138 -14.94 -2.71 -5.18
C GLN A 138 -14.08 -3.97 -5.19
N ASP A 139 -13.37 -4.24 -6.28
CA ASP A 139 -12.32 -5.25 -6.27
C ASP A 139 -11.21 -4.81 -5.31
N ALA A 140 -10.73 -5.73 -4.49
CA ALA A 140 -9.72 -5.43 -3.49
C ALA A 140 -8.49 -4.75 -4.12
N ALA A 141 -7.88 -3.80 -3.41
CA ALA A 141 -6.70 -3.11 -3.94
C ALA A 141 -5.49 -4.03 -4.04
N LEU A 142 -5.46 -5.06 -3.20
CA LEU A 142 -4.38 -6.05 -3.14
C LEU A 142 -4.72 -7.33 -3.93
N ASP A 143 -5.63 -7.27 -4.90
CA ASP A 143 -5.75 -8.28 -5.94
C ASP A 143 -4.71 -8.05 -7.06
N PRO A 144 -4.41 -9.04 -7.92
CA PRO A 144 -3.31 -8.95 -8.87
C PRO A 144 -3.61 -8.09 -10.10
N THR A 145 -4.84 -7.64 -10.30
CA THR A 145 -5.24 -7.00 -11.56
C THR A 145 -5.80 -5.60 -11.37
N LEU A 146 -5.59 -4.76 -12.38
CA LEU A 146 -6.22 -3.45 -12.50
C LEU A 146 -6.65 -3.26 -13.95
N ALA A 147 -7.88 -2.84 -14.17
CA ALA A 147 -8.36 -2.45 -15.50
C ALA A 147 -8.02 -0.98 -15.79
N ALA A 148 -7.67 -0.66 -17.02
CA ALA A 148 -7.51 0.72 -17.45
C ALA A 148 -8.81 1.51 -17.22
N GLY A 149 -8.69 2.76 -16.80
CA GLY A 149 -9.83 3.61 -16.46
C GLY A 149 -10.52 3.26 -15.13
N THR A 150 -9.89 2.42 -14.31
CA THR A 150 -10.42 2.02 -12.99
C THR A 150 -9.52 2.53 -11.88
N ARG A 151 -10.15 3.09 -10.83
CA ARG A 151 -9.50 3.44 -9.56
C ARG A 151 -9.89 2.45 -8.48
N LYS A 152 -8.90 2.01 -7.71
CA LYS A 152 -9.08 1.22 -6.51
C LYS A 152 -8.59 1.98 -5.28
N TYR A 153 -9.24 1.71 -4.15
CA TYR A 153 -8.83 2.13 -2.81
C TYR A 153 -8.66 0.89 -1.95
N PHE A 154 -7.96 0.98 -0.84
CA PHE A 154 -7.96 -0.11 0.12
C PHE A 154 -9.38 -0.39 0.61
N THR A 155 -9.79 -1.63 0.47
CA THR A 155 -11.08 -2.13 0.93
C THR A 155 -11.01 -2.52 2.41
N GLU A 156 -12.16 -2.81 3.02
CA GLU A 156 -12.20 -3.37 4.37
C GLU A 156 -11.37 -4.65 4.51
N LEU A 157 -11.32 -5.48 3.46
CA LEU A 157 -10.51 -6.68 3.44
C LEU A 157 -9.00 -6.38 3.39
N ASP A 158 -8.57 -5.39 2.61
CA ASP A 158 -7.16 -4.99 2.56
C ASP A 158 -6.70 -4.48 3.92
N TRP A 159 -7.52 -3.64 4.58
CA TRP A 159 -7.24 -3.16 5.93
C TRP A 159 -7.20 -4.28 6.96
N ALA A 160 -8.14 -5.24 6.86
CA ALA A 160 -8.16 -6.39 7.74
C ALA A 160 -6.92 -7.27 7.60
N GLY A 161 -6.46 -7.50 6.36
CA GLY A 161 -5.22 -8.21 6.10
C GLY A 161 -3.99 -7.50 6.68
N LEU A 162 -3.92 -6.17 6.58
CA LEU A 162 -2.86 -5.38 7.21
C LEU A 162 -2.93 -5.46 8.75
N ALA A 163 -4.13 -5.45 9.34
CA ALA A 163 -4.30 -5.63 10.79
C ALA A 163 -3.83 -7.01 11.25
N ASP A 164 -4.10 -8.06 10.49
CA ASP A 164 -3.69 -9.43 10.81
C ASP A 164 -2.17 -9.63 10.79
N ILE A 165 -1.45 -8.81 10.04
CA ILE A 165 0.01 -8.85 10.02
C ILE A 165 0.67 -7.88 11.02
N GLY A 166 -0.12 -7.18 11.83
CA GLY A 166 0.35 -6.42 12.98
C GLY A 166 0.25 -4.90 12.90
N TRP A 167 -0.42 -4.36 11.87
CA TRP A 167 -0.73 -2.94 11.85
C TRP A 167 -1.91 -2.59 12.74
N GLU A 168 -1.78 -1.52 13.50
CA GLU A 168 -2.95 -0.91 14.15
C GLU A 168 -3.70 -0.06 13.13
N VAL A 169 -4.85 -0.57 12.67
CA VAL A 169 -5.72 0.14 11.74
C VAL A 169 -6.64 1.07 12.53
N VAL A 170 -6.54 2.37 12.25
CA VAL A 170 -7.39 3.37 12.93
C VAL A 170 -8.83 3.25 12.39
N PRO A 171 -9.83 3.01 13.27
CA PRO A 171 -11.23 2.95 12.84
C PRO A 171 -11.65 4.23 12.10
N GLY A 172 -12.29 4.08 10.95
CA GLY A 172 -12.72 5.21 10.12
C GLY A 172 -11.63 5.77 9.19
N ALA A 173 -10.47 5.16 9.11
CA ALA A 173 -9.45 5.44 8.09
C ALA A 173 -9.91 5.05 6.67
N THR A 174 -11.07 4.44 6.50
CA THR A 174 -11.74 4.34 5.21
C THR A 174 -11.90 5.74 4.64
N LEU A 175 -11.43 5.95 3.42
CA LEU A 175 -11.54 7.22 2.70
C LEU A 175 -12.98 7.75 2.78
N SER A 176 -13.24 8.58 3.76
CA SER A 176 -14.38 9.47 3.70
C SER A 176 -14.10 10.46 2.57
N ALA A 177 -15.05 10.66 1.67
CA ALA A 177 -14.97 11.60 0.55
C ALA A 177 -14.78 13.08 0.98
N SER A 178 -14.31 13.31 2.19
CA SER A 178 -14.01 14.60 2.80
C SER A 178 -12.65 14.56 3.48
N MET A 179 -11.60 14.16 2.76
CA MET A 179 -10.23 14.42 3.24
C MET A 179 -9.90 15.88 2.98
N THR A 180 -10.19 16.73 3.97
CA THR A 180 -9.60 18.06 4.01
C THR A 180 -8.13 17.87 4.33
N PHE A 181 -7.26 18.08 3.33
CA PHE A 181 -5.81 18.05 3.56
C PHE A 181 -5.45 19.18 4.52
N ALA A 182 -5.09 18.81 5.74
CA ALA A 182 -4.39 19.74 6.61
C ALA A 182 -3.03 20.00 5.97
N SER A 183 -2.84 21.20 5.45
CA SER A 183 -1.53 21.66 4.98
C SER A 183 -0.57 21.62 6.17
N VAL A 184 0.35 20.68 6.16
CA VAL A 184 1.49 20.68 7.10
C VAL A 184 2.40 21.82 6.67
N SER A 185 2.25 22.96 7.32
CA SER A 185 3.22 24.04 7.22
C SER A 185 4.49 23.59 7.94
N LEU A 186 5.51 23.20 7.19
CA LEU A 186 6.88 23.06 7.69
C LEU A 186 7.43 24.46 8.00
N SER A 187 7.15 24.94 9.20
CA SER A 187 7.77 26.14 9.76
C SER A 187 9.18 25.78 10.24
N GLY A 188 10.19 26.13 9.46
CA GLY A 188 11.58 25.98 9.87
C GLY A 188 12.54 25.53 8.77
N ALA A 189 12.48 26.11 7.56
CA ALA A 189 13.55 25.95 6.58
C ALA A 189 14.44 27.21 6.59
N PRO A 190 15.79 27.05 6.57
CA PRO A 190 16.69 28.17 6.35
C PRO A 190 16.48 28.75 4.94
N THR A 191 16.50 30.07 4.86
CA THR A 191 16.38 30.82 3.62
C THR A 191 17.64 30.63 2.76
N GLU A 192 17.61 29.69 1.83
CA GLU A 192 18.45 29.75 0.63
C GLU A 192 17.55 29.85 -0.59
N SER A 193 17.76 30.97 -1.30
CA SER A 193 17.06 31.30 -2.54
C SER A 193 17.56 30.39 -3.66
N THR A 194 16.82 29.31 -3.92
CA THR A 194 16.92 28.57 -5.17
C THR A 194 15.54 28.53 -5.82
N THR A 195 15.48 28.91 -7.09
CA THR A 195 14.28 28.78 -7.94
C THR A 195 13.69 27.39 -7.77
N PRO A 196 12.41 27.26 -7.39
CA PRO A 196 11.81 25.93 -7.20
C PRO A 196 11.73 25.23 -8.56
N THR A 197 12.45 24.14 -8.70
CA THR A 197 12.20 23.18 -9.77
C THR A 197 10.85 22.53 -9.49
N PRO A 198 9.90 22.48 -10.42
CA PRO A 198 8.62 21.81 -10.20
C PRO A 198 8.89 20.36 -9.81
N LEU A 199 8.38 19.95 -8.66
CA LEU A 199 8.37 18.54 -8.26
C LEU A 199 7.60 17.75 -9.32
N PRO A 200 8.14 16.64 -9.83
CA PRO A 200 7.39 15.78 -10.73
C PRO A 200 6.11 15.32 -10.03
N ALA A 201 5.01 15.25 -10.78
CA ALA A 201 3.67 14.88 -10.29
C ALA A 201 3.67 13.58 -9.45
N SER A 202 4.62 12.69 -9.73
CA SER A 202 4.87 11.45 -8.97
C SER A 202 5.21 11.66 -7.49
N LEU A 203 5.84 12.78 -7.11
CA LEU A 203 6.16 13.09 -5.71
C LEU A 203 4.95 13.63 -4.94
N ALA A 204 4.06 14.35 -5.61
CA ALA A 204 2.79 14.78 -5.03
C ALA A 204 1.88 13.57 -4.74
N LEU A 205 1.88 12.60 -5.65
CA LEU A 205 1.13 11.36 -5.51
C LEU A 205 1.67 10.48 -4.35
N LEU A 206 2.98 10.46 -4.15
CA LEU A 206 3.59 9.76 -3.02
C LEU A 206 3.17 10.37 -1.68
N GLY A 207 3.02 11.68 -1.61
CA GLY A 207 2.49 12.39 -0.44
C GLY A 207 1.05 11.97 -0.13
N THR A 208 0.23 11.76 -1.15
CA THR A 208 -1.17 11.33 -1.01
C THR A 208 -1.28 9.86 -0.58
N ALA A 209 -0.48 8.97 -1.18
CA ALA A 209 -0.42 7.57 -0.78
C ALA A 209 0.12 7.44 0.66
N LEU A 210 1.10 8.26 1.05
CA LEU A 210 1.63 8.28 2.41
C LEU A 210 0.60 8.80 3.42
N ALA A 211 -0.27 9.75 3.04
CA ALA A 211 -1.37 10.22 3.88
C ALA A 211 -2.44 9.13 4.08
N LEU A 212 -2.66 8.27 3.08
CA LEU A 212 -3.53 7.11 3.20
C LEU A 212 -3.01 6.10 4.24
N VAL A 213 -1.68 5.94 4.30
CA VAL A 213 -0.99 5.07 5.25
C VAL A 213 -0.90 5.69 6.65
N ALA A 214 -1.13 7.00 6.81
CA ALA A 214 -1.18 7.66 8.13
C ALA A 214 -2.36 7.16 9.02
N GLY A 215 -3.30 6.39 8.47
CA GLY A 215 -4.30 5.63 9.22
C GLY A 215 -3.76 4.38 9.92
N LEU A 216 -2.49 4.02 9.72
CA LEU A 216 -1.81 2.89 10.34
C LEU A 216 -0.84 3.39 11.43
N ARG A 217 -0.84 2.72 12.58
CA ARG A 217 0.09 2.95 13.70
C ARG A 217 0.88 1.71 14.01
#